data_9d4e481370f4484a60b275d8860cd40a
#
_entry.id   9d4e481370f4484a60b275d8860cd40a
#
_cell.length_a   1.000
_cell.length_b   1.000
_cell.length_c   1.000
_cell.angle_alpha   90.00
_cell.angle_beta   90.00
_cell.angle_gamma   90.00
#
_symmetry.space_group_name_H-M   'P 1'
#
loop_
_entity.id
_entity.type
_entity.pdbx_description
1 polymer ?
#
loop_
_entity_poly.entity_id
_entity_poly.type
_entity_poly.pdbx_seq_one_letter_code
_entity_poly.pdbx_strand_id
1 'polypeptide(L)'
;MKTKTIAARTKCIVAALILSMSIGVMPVYAVQPVQETNVAVEQSQDSVEEKAAAYFANFPEDKHVVSAADFLKMVENVENICVLDIRSAEDYAAGHIQGAINVPYGVDIAEALDKIPDDVEVLVYCYSGQTASQTVALLNLAGKNAYNVSGGFTGISKEEAAAALTVKEAADFGEKTYPVDAQIKEAIQEYYEAAAENGKFNLSAEQVKQAIADDEIYLVNLRSENDYLKSHIAGATRNIPFGKGMEKALAKLPTDKPIVFQCYSG
;
A
#
# COMPACT_ATOMS: atom_id res chain seq x y z
N MET A 1 -33.84 -13.20 -6.32
CA MET A 1 -33.15 -11.93 -6.59
C MET A 1 -31.87 -12.28 -7.33
N LYS A 2 -31.65 -11.71 -8.51
CA LYS A 2 -30.57 -12.14 -9.41
C LYS A 2 -29.24 -11.59 -8.91
N THR A 3 -28.33 -12.46 -8.51
CA THR A 3 -26.92 -12.18 -8.27
C THR A 3 -26.30 -11.65 -9.56
N LYS A 4 -25.85 -10.40 -9.55
CA LYS A 4 -25.03 -9.83 -10.62
C LYS A 4 -23.65 -10.49 -10.53
N THR A 5 -23.35 -11.32 -11.50
CA THR A 5 -22.01 -11.82 -11.76
C THR A 5 -21.11 -10.60 -12.01
N ILE A 6 -20.16 -10.38 -11.11
CA ILE A 6 -19.11 -9.38 -11.28
C ILE A 6 -18.17 -9.95 -12.33
N ALA A 7 -18.33 -9.50 -13.56
CA ALA A 7 -17.37 -9.80 -14.62
C ALA A 7 -16.07 -9.03 -14.31
N ALA A 8 -15.12 -9.76 -13.75
CA ALA A 8 -13.78 -9.27 -13.52
C ALA A 8 -13.09 -8.96 -14.86
N ARG A 9 -13.09 -7.70 -15.24
CA ARG A 9 -12.18 -7.12 -16.23
C ARG A 9 -11.56 -5.84 -15.64
N THR A 10 -10.93 -5.99 -14.50
CA THR A 10 -10.00 -4.96 -14.02
C THR A 10 -8.72 -5.69 -13.66
N LYS A 11 -7.71 -5.54 -14.49
CA LYS A 11 -6.35 -5.94 -14.16
C LYS A 11 -5.92 -5.05 -12.99
N CYS A 12 -6.07 -5.55 -11.77
CA CYS A 12 -5.51 -4.92 -10.58
C CYS A 12 -3.98 -5.01 -10.66
N ILE A 13 -3.35 -3.99 -11.23
CA ILE A 13 -1.91 -3.95 -11.52
C ILE A 13 -1.08 -4.04 -10.23
N VAL A 14 -1.56 -3.53 -9.11
CA VAL A 14 -0.79 -3.55 -7.86
C VAL A 14 -0.91 -4.85 -7.06
N ALA A 15 -1.98 -5.62 -7.20
CA ALA A 15 -2.06 -6.99 -6.71
C ALA A 15 -1.34 -7.96 -7.67
N ALA A 16 -1.24 -7.61 -8.96
CA ALA A 16 -0.54 -8.34 -10.02
C ALA A 16 0.96 -8.03 -10.10
N LEU A 17 1.47 -7.07 -9.32
CA LEU A 17 2.88 -6.67 -9.28
C LEU A 17 3.86 -7.81 -8.92
N ILE A 18 3.39 -9.03 -8.77
CA ILE A 18 4.22 -10.16 -8.36
C ILE A 18 4.05 -11.37 -9.28
N LEU A 19 3.32 -11.25 -10.40
CA LEU A 19 2.99 -12.45 -11.17
C LEU A 19 3.12 -12.27 -12.68
N SER A 20 4.30 -12.48 -13.23
CA SER A 20 4.51 -13.15 -14.51
C SER A 20 6.00 -13.42 -14.78
N MET A 21 6.51 -14.50 -14.23
CA MET A 21 7.64 -15.19 -14.84
C MET A 21 7.21 -16.63 -15.11
N SER A 22 6.49 -16.85 -16.19
CA SER A 22 6.37 -18.16 -16.80
C SER A 22 6.97 -18.12 -18.20
N ILE A 23 8.16 -18.67 -18.34
CA ILE A 23 8.78 -18.98 -19.63
C ILE A 23 8.00 -20.13 -20.24
N GLY A 24 7.06 -19.82 -21.12
CA GLY A 24 6.35 -20.74 -21.95
C GLY A 24 6.83 -20.65 -23.40
N VAL A 25 7.46 -21.71 -23.90
CA VAL A 25 7.86 -21.87 -25.32
C VAL A 25 6.62 -21.84 -26.20
N MET A 26 6.49 -20.85 -27.05
CA MET A 26 5.43 -20.77 -28.08
C MET A 26 5.92 -21.26 -29.43
N PRO A 27 5.09 -21.98 -30.22
CA PRO A 27 5.42 -22.31 -31.58
C PRO A 27 5.30 -21.09 -32.51
N VAL A 28 6.21 -21.01 -33.44
CA VAL A 28 6.33 -19.93 -34.44
C VAL A 28 5.14 -20.00 -35.39
N TYR A 29 4.31 -18.96 -35.39
CA TYR A 29 3.43 -18.62 -36.50
C TYR A 29 3.76 -17.22 -37.01
N ALA A 30 3.72 -17.09 -38.36
CA ALA A 30 4.16 -15.91 -39.12
C ALA A 30 3.48 -14.62 -38.67
N VAL A 31 4.30 -13.61 -38.42
CA VAL A 31 3.93 -12.28 -37.91
C VAL A 31 3.56 -11.37 -39.05
N GLN A 32 2.40 -10.73 -38.96
CA GLN A 32 2.12 -9.47 -39.68
C GLN A 32 2.56 -8.29 -38.78
N PRO A 33 2.94 -7.13 -39.35
CA PRO A 33 3.55 -6.06 -38.54
C PRO A 33 2.52 -5.44 -37.58
N VAL A 34 2.82 -5.54 -36.29
CA VAL A 34 2.06 -4.92 -35.17
C VAL A 34 2.60 -3.50 -34.97
N GLN A 35 1.69 -2.55 -34.87
CA GLN A 35 1.97 -1.14 -34.65
C GLN A 35 2.69 -0.85 -33.34
N GLU A 36 3.53 0.18 -33.33
CA GLU A 36 4.46 0.61 -32.28
C GLU A 36 3.85 0.93 -30.89
N THR A 37 2.52 0.88 -30.73
CA THR A 37 1.83 1.23 -29.49
C THR A 37 1.94 0.20 -28.35
N ASN A 38 2.33 -1.06 -28.66
CA ASN A 38 2.40 -2.11 -27.63
C ASN A 38 3.75 -2.18 -26.86
N VAL A 39 4.83 -1.62 -27.45
CA VAL A 39 6.17 -1.68 -26.86
C VAL A 39 6.28 -0.78 -25.62
N ALA A 40 5.61 0.38 -25.62
CA ALA A 40 5.65 1.32 -24.50
C ALA A 40 4.90 0.80 -23.25
N VAL A 41 3.82 0.03 -23.44
CA VAL A 41 3.03 -0.54 -22.32
C VAL A 41 3.76 -1.71 -21.67
N GLU A 42 4.47 -2.54 -22.44
CA GLU A 42 5.28 -3.62 -21.87
C GLU A 42 6.47 -3.10 -21.07
N GLN A 43 7.18 -2.07 -21.56
CA GLN A 43 8.28 -1.43 -20.85
C GLN A 43 7.84 -0.76 -19.54
N SER A 44 6.59 -0.24 -19.49
CA SER A 44 6.06 0.38 -18.29
C SER A 44 5.78 -0.63 -17.18
N GLN A 45 5.27 -1.80 -17.52
CA GLN A 45 4.95 -2.85 -16.56
C GLN A 45 6.21 -3.44 -15.93
N ASP A 46 7.24 -3.70 -16.72
CA ASP A 46 8.54 -4.20 -16.24
C ASP A 46 9.19 -3.22 -15.26
N SER A 47 9.12 -1.92 -15.51
CA SER A 47 9.65 -0.89 -14.61
C SER A 47 8.99 -0.88 -13.24
N VAL A 48 7.66 -1.06 -13.15
CA VAL A 48 6.93 -1.12 -11.87
C VAL A 48 7.24 -2.43 -11.12
N GLU A 49 7.29 -3.57 -11.82
CA GLU A 49 7.65 -4.87 -11.26
C GLU A 49 9.07 -4.89 -10.71
N GLU A 50 10.04 -4.33 -11.44
CA GLU A 50 11.42 -4.23 -11.00
C GLU A 50 11.57 -3.39 -9.73
N LYS A 51 10.89 -2.25 -9.66
CA LYS A 51 10.90 -1.39 -8.46
C LYS A 51 10.23 -2.07 -7.27
N ALA A 52 9.13 -2.78 -7.48
CA ALA A 52 8.46 -3.53 -6.41
C ALA A 52 9.35 -4.69 -5.91
N ALA A 53 10.00 -5.42 -6.81
CA ALA A 53 10.94 -6.47 -6.44
C ALA A 53 12.14 -5.90 -5.66
N ALA A 54 12.68 -4.76 -6.09
CA ALA A 54 13.76 -4.07 -5.40
C ALA A 54 13.33 -3.58 -4.00
N TYR A 55 12.10 -3.08 -3.85
CA TYR A 55 11.54 -2.68 -2.56
C TYR A 55 11.54 -3.84 -1.56
N PHE A 56 11.01 -5.01 -1.92
CA PHE A 56 11.00 -6.16 -1.02
C PHE A 56 12.38 -6.80 -0.81
N ALA A 57 13.25 -6.79 -1.82
CA ALA A 57 14.62 -7.27 -1.68
C ALA A 57 15.44 -6.46 -0.67
N ASN A 58 15.17 -5.15 -0.58
CA ASN A 58 15.82 -4.21 0.32
C ASN A 58 14.96 -3.82 1.53
N PHE A 59 13.86 -4.54 1.79
CA PHE A 59 12.91 -4.20 2.84
C PHE A 59 13.62 -4.09 4.20
N PRO A 60 13.44 -2.96 4.93
CA PRO A 60 14.19 -2.69 6.15
C PRO A 60 13.66 -3.48 7.35
N GLU A 61 14.49 -3.57 8.40
CA GLU A 61 14.14 -4.30 9.63
C GLU A 61 13.02 -3.62 10.42
N ASP A 62 12.96 -2.28 10.40
CA ASP A 62 11.90 -1.47 11.02
C ASP A 62 10.56 -1.56 10.29
N LYS A 63 10.56 -2.20 9.09
CA LYS A 63 9.38 -2.43 8.26
C LYS A 63 8.67 -1.14 7.82
N HIS A 64 9.38 -0.02 7.76
CA HIS A 64 8.82 1.30 7.53
C HIS A 64 7.70 1.65 8.53
N VAL A 65 7.91 1.35 9.81
CA VAL A 65 6.96 1.64 10.88
C VAL A 65 7.65 2.41 11.99
N VAL A 66 7.06 3.52 12.40
CA VAL A 66 7.46 4.30 13.57
C VAL A 66 6.39 4.19 14.65
N SER A 67 6.78 4.15 15.93
CA SER A 67 5.81 4.16 17.03
C SER A 67 5.14 5.53 17.14
N ALA A 68 3.91 5.59 17.67
CA ALA A 68 3.21 6.86 17.92
C ALA A 68 4.02 7.77 18.88
N ALA A 69 4.65 7.18 19.90
CA ALA A 69 5.46 7.93 20.86
C ALA A 69 6.72 8.54 20.22
N ASP A 70 7.43 7.78 19.35
CA ASP A 70 8.62 8.30 18.68
C ASP A 70 8.25 9.33 17.61
N PHE A 71 7.16 9.11 16.86
CA PHE A 71 6.59 10.10 15.96
C PHE A 71 6.33 11.45 16.66
N LEU A 72 5.67 11.44 17.81
CA LEU A 72 5.39 12.68 18.54
C LEU A 72 6.67 13.38 19.02
N LYS A 73 7.71 12.64 19.41
CA LYS A 73 9.02 13.21 19.73
C LYS A 73 9.67 13.88 18.52
N MET A 74 9.57 13.27 17.32
CA MET A 74 10.09 13.86 16.09
C MET A 74 9.37 15.18 15.77
N VAL A 75 8.04 15.22 15.94
CA VAL A 75 7.25 16.45 15.76
C VAL A 75 7.62 17.52 16.81
N GLU A 76 7.73 17.14 18.10
CA GLU A 76 8.08 18.05 19.20
C GLU A 76 9.48 18.65 19.01
N ASN A 77 10.44 17.86 18.56
CA ASN A 77 11.81 18.30 18.29
C ASN A 77 11.94 19.11 16.98
N VAL A 78 10.86 19.31 16.24
CA VAL A 78 10.84 20.01 14.95
C VAL A 78 11.88 19.43 14.00
N GLU A 79 11.95 18.10 13.90
CA GLU A 79 12.85 17.44 12.99
C GLU A 79 12.46 17.74 11.53
N ASN A 80 13.42 17.60 10.62
CA ASN A 80 13.17 17.82 9.20
C ASN A 80 12.42 16.61 8.60
N ILE A 81 11.11 16.57 8.79
CA ILE A 81 10.18 15.51 8.37
C ILE A 81 9.02 16.12 7.60
N CYS A 82 8.37 15.29 6.78
CA CYS A 82 7.07 15.61 6.17
C CYS A 82 6.01 14.71 6.83
N VAL A 83 4.96 15.30 7.36
CA VAL A 83 3.87 14.55 7.99
C VAL A 83 2.65 14.58 7.10
N LEU A 84 2.10 13.42 6.75
CA LEU A 84 0.87 13.28 5.97
C LEU A 84 -0.26 12.71 6.83
N ASP A 85 -1.33 13.49 6.97
CA ASP A 85 -2.62 13.02 7.48
C ASP A 85 -3.51 12.60 6.31
N ILE A 86 -3.74 11.30 6.16
CA ILE A 86 -4.58 10.77 5.08
C ILE A 86 -6.00 10.46 5.52
N ARG A 87 -6.47 11.02 6.66
CA ARG A 87 -7.86 11.00 7.08
C ARG A 87 -8.69 11.94 6.20
N SER A 88 -10.01 11.94 6.40
CA SER A 88 -10.88 12.90 5.71
C SER A 88 -10.50 14.36 6.04
N ALA A 89 -10.79 15.27 5.11
CA ALA A 89 -10.59 16.71 5.34
C ALA A 89 -11.38 17.23 6.54
N GLU A 90 -12.55 16.65 6.81
CA GLU A 90 -13.38 17.00 7.97
C GLU A 90 -12.69 16.62 9.29
N ASP A 91 -12.17 15.39 9.40
CA ASP A 91 -11.47 14.93 10.60
C ASP A 91 -10.13 15.63 10.81
N TYR A 92 -9.43 15.96 9.73
CA TYR A 92 -8.24 16.80 9.78
C TYR A 92 -8.56 18.19 10.34
N ALA A 93 -9.59 18.85 9.83
CA ALA A 93 -10.01 20.18 10.29
C ALA A 93 -10.53 20.16 11.74
N ALA A 94 -11.07 19.05 12.21
CA ALA A 94 -11.50 18.89 13.60
C ALA A 94 -10.28 18.86 14.57
N GLY A 95 -9.13 18.32 14.09
CA GLY A 95 -7.86 18.30 14.83
C GLY A 95 -6.87 17.33 14.20
N HIS A 96 -5.63 17.77 14.03
CA HIS A 96 -4.53 17.00 13.45
C HIS A 96 -3.21 17.28 14.16
N ILE A 97 -2.19 16.50 13.90
CA ILE A 97 -0.86 16.72 14.50
C ILE A 97 -0.19 17.90 13.81
N GLN A 98 0.43 18.78 14.60
CA GLN A 98 1.11 19.99 14.16
C GLN A 98 2.06 19.71 12.99
N GLY A 99 1.94 20.52 11.93
CA GLY A 99 2.74 20.40 10.71
C GLY A 99 2.28 19.30 9.75
N ALA A 100 1.25 18.54 10.10
CA ALA A 100 0.70 17.56 9.18
C ALA A 100 -0.04 18.22 8.02
N ILE A 101 0.20 17.72 6.81
CA ILE A 101 -0.47 18.12 5.57
C ILE A 101 -1.57 17.10 5.29
N ASN A 102 -2.79 17.58 5.01
CA ASN A 102 -3.88 16.67 4.67
C ASN A 102 -3.87 16.30 3.19
N VAL A 103 -3.74 15.01 2.94
CA VAL A 103 -3.94 14.41 1.61
C VAL A 103 -4.82 13.19 1.79
N PRO A 104 -6.15 13.31 1.65
CA PRO A 104 -7.08 12.21 1.89
C PRO A 104 -6.72 10.94 1.12
N TYR A 105 -6.91 9.78 1.77
CA TYR A 105 -6.64 8.49 1.15
C TYR A 105 -7.46 8.32 -0.13
N GLY A 106 -6.79 8.15 -1.25
CA GLY A 106 -7.41 8.03 -2.56
C GLY A 106 -6.53 8.63 -3.65
N VAL A 107 -7.15 8.99 -4.76
CA VAL A 107 -6.47 9.60 -5.93
C VAL A 107 -5.75 10.90 -5.58
N ASP A 108 -6.19 11.62 -4.55
CA ASP A 108 -5.53 12.84 -4.06
C ASP A 108 -4.04 12.59 -3.73
N ILE A 109 -3.71 11.38 -3.24
CA ILE A 109 -2.31 11.01 -2.97
C ILE A 109 -1.53 10.86 -4.28
N ALA A 110 -2.12 10.26 -5.32
CA ALA A 110 -1.47 10.14 -6.63
C ALA A 110 -1.24 11.52 -7.26
N GLU A 111 -2.18 12.43 -7.11
CA GLU A 111 -2.06 13.82 -7.58
C GLU A 111 -1.00 14.61 -6.80
N ALA A 112 -0.82 14.32 -5.50
CA ALA A 112 0.15 14.98 -4.64
C ALA A 112 1.58 14.42 -4.75
N LEU A 113 1.82 13.32 -5.47
CA LEU A 113 3.11 12.62 -5.49
C LEU A 113 4.31 13.51 -5.80
N ASP A 114 4.16 14.44 -6.75
CA ASP A 114 5.24 15.37 -7.12
C ASP A 114 5.49 16.48 -6.07
N LYS A 115 4.61 16.62 -5.08
CA LYS A 115 4.74 17.59 -3.99
C LYS A 115 5.29 16.93 -2.72
N ILE A 116 5.13 15.61 -2.56
CA ILE A 116 5.65 14.86 -1.43
C ILE A 116 7.17 14.77 -1.57
N PRO A 117 7.95 15.20 -0.56
CA PRO A 117 9.41 15.21 -0.64
C PRO A 117 10.01 13.80 -0.72
N ASP A 118 11.21 13.71 -1.33
CA ASP A 118 12.05 12.51 -1.40
C ASP A 118 13.40 12.68 -0.68
N ASP A 119 13.63 13.86 -0.12
CA ASP A 119 14.86 14.25 0.58
C ASP A 119 14.71 14.30 2.11
N VAL A 120 13.53 13.95 2.64
CA VAL A 120 13.25 13.83 4.08
C VAL A 120 12.41 12.59 4.37
N GLU A 121 12.27 12.22 5.64
CA GLU A 121 11.33 11.16 6.05
C GLU A 121 9.90 11.65 5.94
N VAL A 122 9.04 10.81 5.35
CA VAL A 122 7.61 11.05 5.17
C VAL A 122 6.83 10.18 6.15
N LEU A 123 6.27 10.77 7.18
CA LEU A 123 5.51 10.06 8.22
C LEU A 123 4.02 10.12 7.90
N VAL A 124 3.41 8.97 7.66
CA VAL A 124 2.02 8.87 7.22
C VAL A 124 1.16 8.29 8.33
N TYR A 125 0.05 8.95 8.65
CA TYR A 125 -0.97 8.37 9.52
C TYR A 125 -2.38 8.48 8.93
N CYS A 126 -3.19 7.46 9.19
CA CYS A 126 -4.63 7.44 8.96
C CYS A 126 -5.36 7.26 10.29
N TYR A 127 -6.54 6.66 10.31
CA TYR A 127 -7.27 6.39 11.57
C TYR A 127 -6.60 5.31 12.44
N SER A 128 -6.15 4.20 11.85
CA SER A 128 -5.66 3.00 12.57
C SER A 128 -4.30 2.48 12.09
N GLY A 129 -3.72 3.09 11.06
CA GLY A 129 -2.47 2.65 10.44
C GLY A 129 -2.65 1.74 9.22
N GLN A 130 -3.85 1.21 8.95
CA GLN A 130 -4.07 0.24 7.87
C GLN A 130 -3.92 0.85 6.47
N THR A 131 -4.69 1.89 6.15
CA THR A 131 -4.57 2.59 4.85
C THR A 131 -3.25 3.37 4.74
N ALA A 132 -2.68 3.80 5.87
CA ALA A 132 -1.36 4.41 5.90
C ALA A 132 -0.27 3.40 5.48
N SER A 133 -0.36 2.12 5.88
CA SER A 133 0.58 1.09 5.42
C SER A 133 0.52 0.87 3.91
N GLN A 134 -0.67 0.89 3.31
CA GLN A 134 -0.85 0.82 1.85
C GLN A 134 -0.19 2.02 1.17
N THR A 135 -0.48 3.24 1.66
CA THR A 135 0.12 4.48 1.14
C THR A 135 1.64 4.48 1.26
N VAL A 136 2.19 4.06 2.38
CA VAL A 136 3.65 3.97 2.61
C VAL A 136 4.32 3.05 1.59
N ALA A 137 3.73 1.90 1.28
CA ALA A 137 4.27 1.00 0.26
C ALA A 137 4.32 1.67 -1.12
N LEU A 138 3.26 2.40 -1.50
CA LEU A 138 3.18 3.13 -2.77
C LEU A 138 4.15 4.33 -2.83
N LEU A 139 4.29 5.07 -1.73
CA LEU A 139 5.24 6.18 -1.65
C LEU A 139 6.69 5.69 -1.76
N ASN A 140 7.03 4.58 -1.10
CA ASN A 140 8.36 3.98 -1.24
C ASN A 140 8.61 3.46 -2.66
N LEU A 141 7.60 2.89 -3.33
CA LEU A 141 7.66 2.54 -4.75
C LEU A 141 7.93 3.77 -5.63
N ALA A 142 7.34 4.92 -5.27
CA ALA A 142 7.56 6.22 -5.93
C ALA A 142 8.92 6.86 -5.57
N GLY A 143 9.77 6.20 -4.79
CA GLY A 143 11.09 6.69 -4.39
C GLY A 143 11.10 7.64 -3.19
N LYS A 144 9.99 7.72 -2.43
CA LYS A 144 9.95 8.49 -1.19
C LYS A 144 10.49 7.65 -0.03
N ASN A 145 10.95 8.29 1.06
CA ASN A 145 11.35 7.61 2.29
C ASN A 145 10.20 7.65 3.30
N ALA A 146 9.19 6.79 3.10
CA ALA A 146 7.93 6.86 3.83
C ALA A 146 7.81 5.81 4.94
N TYR A 147 7.21 6.21 6.07
CA TYR A 147 6.97 5.40 7.25
C TYR A 147 5.51 5.51 7.71
N ASN A 148 4.94 4.40 8.16
CA ASN A 148 3.62 4.34 8.77
C ASN A 148 3.70 4.62 10.27
N VAL A 149 2.93 5.57 10.76
CA VAL A 149 2.77 5.77 12.21
C VAL A 149 1.84 4.70 12.77
N SER A 150 2.40 3.84 13.61
CA SER A 150 1.70 2.68 14.19
C SER A 150 0.45 3.09 14.96
N GLY A 151 -0.67 2.42 14.68
CA GLY A 151 -1.95 2.72 15.30
C GLY A 151 -2.67 3.94 14.76
N GLY A 152 -2.06 4.69 13.83
CA GLY A 152 -2.63 5.90 13.23
C GLY A 152 -3.04 6.95 14.27
N PHE A 153 -3.97 7.82 13.92
CA PHE A 153 -4.46 8.87 14.82
C PHE A 153 -5.07 8.31 16.11
N THR A 154 -5.71 7.14 16.06
CA THR A 154 -6.23 6.46 17.24
C THR A 154 -5.11 6.03 18.21
N GLY A 155 -3.97 5.59 17.70
CA GLY A 155 -2.78 5.27 18.50
C GLY A 155 -2.13 6.53 19.05
N ILE A 156 -1.90 7.52 18.18
CA ILE A 156 -1.33 8.83 18.54
C ILE A 156 -2.11 9.49 19.67
N SER A 157 -3.44 9.54 19.58
CA SER A 157 -4.31 10.20 20.57
C SER A 157 -4.26 9.58 21.97
N LYS A 158 -3.65 8.42 22.14
CA LYS A 158 -3.46 7.79 23.47
C LYS A 158 -2.18 8.21 24.15
N GLU A 159 -1.26 8.82 23.41
CA GLU A 159 0.00 9.31 23.95
C GLU A 159 -0.23 10.63 24.70
N GLU A 160 0.44 10.81 25.83
CA GLU A 160 0.28 12.00 26.68
C GLU A 160 0.63 13.31 25.94
N ALA A 161 1.67 13.28 25.08
CA ALA A 161 2.12 14.43 24.30
C ALA A 161 1.13 14.83 23.19
N ALA A 162 0.22 13.95 22.77
CA ALA A 162 -0.65 14.21 21.60
C ALA A 162 -1.53 15.46 21.78
N ALA A 163 -2.05 15.68 22.99
CA ALA A 163 -2.95 16.82 23.24
C ALA A 163 -2.26 18.18 23.02
N ALA A 164 -0.98 18.30 23.36
CA ALA A 164 -0.19 19.53 23.18
C ALA A 164 0.19 19.76 21.70
N LEU A 165 0.27 18.69 20.91
CA LEU A 165 0.67 18.73 19.51
C LEU A 165 -0.53 18.64 18.53
N THR A 166 -1.76 18.58 19.04
CA THR A 166 -2.96 18.61 18.20
C THR A 166 -3.41 20.03 17.96
N VAL A 167 -3.49 20.42 16.69
CA VAL A 167 -3.81 21.75 16.21
C VAL A 167 -4.93 21.74 15.17
N LYS A 168 -5.35 22.94 14.73
CA LYS A 168 -6.34 23.12 13.65
C LYS A 168 -5.80 23.96 12.49
N GLU A 169 -4.62 24.57 12.67
CA GLU A 169 -3.94 25.32 11.63
C GLU A 169 -3.44 24.36 10.56
N ALA A 170 -3.97 24.49 9.36
CA ALA A 170 -3.58 23.66 8.23
C ALA A 170 -2.15 23.97 7.76
N ALA A 171 -1.43 22.92 7.43
CA ALA A 171 -0.16 23.03 6.71
C ALA A 171 -0.36 22.67 5.24
N ASP A 172 0.53 23.13 4.38
CA ASP A 172 0.54 22.81 2.96
C ASP A 172 1.94 22.41 2.48
N PHE A 173 2.00 21.86 1.27
CA PHE A 173 3.28 21.64 0.60
C PHE A 173 3.85 22.99 0.15
N GLY A 174 5.14 23.18 0.33
CA GLY A 174 5.83 24.31 -0.27
C GLY A 174 5.83 24.26 -1.82
N GLU A 175 6.48 25.23 -2.44
CA GLU A 175 6.55 25.34 -3.91
C GLU A 175 7.49 24.31 -4.56
N LYS A 176 8.35 23.63 -3.78
CA LYS A 176 9.30 22.65 -4.29
C LYS A 176 8.57 21.42 -4.84
N THR A 177 9.04 20.92 -5.95
CA THR A 177 8.51 19.69 -6.56
C THR A 177 9.58 18.62 -6.61
N TYR A 178 9.13 17.37 -6.55
CA TYR A 178 9.94 16.17 -6.49
C TYR A 178 9.39 15.17 -7.52
N PRO A 179 9.77 15.31 -8.81
CA PRO A 179 9.16 14.58 -9.90
C PRO A 179 9.21 13.07 -9.72
N VAL A 180 8.08 12.43 -9.89
CA VAL A 180 7.94 10.97 -9.87
C VAL A 180 7.83 10.46 -11.31
N ASP A 181 8.44 9.30 -11.57
CA ASP A 181 8.31 8.60 -12.85
C ASP A 181 6.84 8.47 -13.26
N ALA A 182 6.52 8.80 -14.51
CA ALA A 182 5.14 8.88 -14.99
C ALA A 182 4.42 7.54 -14.93
N GLN A 183 5.13 6.44 -15.18
CA GLN A 183 4.56 5.09 -15.17
C GLN A 183 4.23 4.64 -13.74
N ILE A 184 5.10 5.00 -12.78
CA ILE A 184 4.83 4.74 -11.35
C ILE A 184 3.64 5.58 -10.88
N LYS A 185 3.55 6.82 -11.32
CA LYS A 185 2.44 7.71 -10.98
C LYS A 185 1.11 7.19 -11.51
N GLU A 186 1.08 6.73 -12.77
CA GLU A 186 -0.08 6.09 -13.39
C GLU A 186 -0.50 4.82 -12.64
N ALA A 187 0.45 3.92 -12.30
CA ALA A 187 0.16 2.71 -11.56
C ALA A 187 -0.40 2.99 -10.16
N ILE A 188 0.09 4.03 -9.47
CA ILE A 188 -0.41 4.45 -8.16
C ILE A 188 -1.82 5.05 -8.29
N GLN A 189 -2.09 5.81 -9.32
CA GLN A 189 -3.42 6.35 -9.60
C GLN A 189 -4.42 5.22 -9.85
N GLU A 190 -4.10 4.26 -10.73
CA GLU A 190 -4.93 3.08 -11.00
C GLU A 190 -5.20 2.26 -9.73
N TYR A 191 -4.19 2.13 -8.85
CA TYR A 191 -4.39 1.48 -7.55
C TYR A 191 -5.46 2.17 -6.72
N TYR A 192 -5.41 3.49 -6.58
CA TYR A 192 -6.38 4.23 -5.76
C TYR A 192 -7.78 4.26 -6.38
N GLU A 193 -7.89 4.33 -7.70
CA GLU A 193 -9.16 4.20 -8.42
C GLU A 193 -9.79 2.83 -8.14
N ALA A 194 -9.01 1.76 -8.29
CA ALA A 194 -9.47 0.41 -7.98
C ALA A 194 -9.80 0.22 -6.48
N ALA A 195 -9.02 0.83 -5.58
CA ALA A 195 -9.27 0.78 -4.14
C ALA A 195 -10.60 1.44 -3.75
N ALA A 196 -10.96 2.55 -4.42
CA ALA A 196 -12.23 3.23 -4.19
C ALA A 196 -13.44 2.33 -4.55
N GLU A 197 -13.34 1.56 -5.62
CA GLU A 197 -14.38 0.63 -6.06
C GLU A 197 -14.45 -0.64 -5.21
N ASN A 198 -13.34 -1.06 -4.62
CA ASN A 198 -13.19 -2.35 -3.92
C ASN A 198 -13.01 -2.21 -2.39
N GLY A 199 -13.61 -1.20 -1.77
CA GLY A 199 -13.60 -1.04 -0.31
C GLY A 199 -12.20 -0.89 0.28
N LYS A 200 -11.31 -0.19 -0.43
CA LYS A 200 -9.88 0.00 -0.07
C LYS A 200 -9.11 -1.32 0.05
N PHE A 201 -9.55 -2.35 -0.67
CA PHE A 201 -9.04 -3.72 -0.60
C PHE A 201 -9.05 -4.34 0.81
N ASN A 202 -9.98 -3.90 1.66
CA ASN A 202 -10.14 -4.42 3.01
C ASN A 202 -11.41 -5.29 3.09
N LEU A 203 -11.28 -6.45 3.68
CA LEU A 203 -12.39 -7.36 3.95
C LEU A 203 -12.59 -7.49 5.46
N SER A 204 -13.84 -7.51 5.89
CA SER A 204 -14.19 -7.87 7.26
C SER A 204 -13.92 -9.36 7.51
N ALA A 205 -13.77 -9.73 8.78
CA ALA A 205 -13.58 -11.14 9.17
C ALA A 205 -14.74 -12.04 8.69
N GLU A 206 -15.98 -11.53 8.65
CA GLU A 206 -17.13 -12.29 8.18
C GLU A 206 -17.10 -12.48 6.66
N GLN A 207 -16.68 -11.46 5.90
CA GLN A 207 -16.47 -11.59 4.45
C GLN A 207 -15.39 -12.61 4.14
N VAL A 208 -14.25 -12.58 4.85
CA VAL A 208 -13.18 -13.56 4.69
C VAL A 208 -13.67 -14.97 5.01
N LYS A 209 -14.39 -15.16 6.10
CA LYS A 209 -14.97 -16.44 6.49
C LYS A 209 -15.91 -17.00 5.42
N GLN A 210 -16.78 -16.17 4.86
CA GLN A 210 -17.69 -16.57 3.79
C GLN A 210 -16.92 -16.93 2.52
N ALA A 211 -15.97 -16.08 2.10
CA ALA A 211 -15.17 -16.30 0.89
C ALA A 211 -14.29 -17.58 0.98
N ILE A 212 -13.83 -17.95 2.18
CA ILE A 212 -13.17 -19.25 2.41
C ILE A 212 -14.16 -20.41 2.22
N ALA A 213 -15.37 -20.30 2.77
CA ALA A 213 -16.39 -21.33 2.68
C ALA A 213 -16.84 -21.59 1.23
N ASP A 214 -16.87 -20.53 0.43
CA ASP A 214 -17.28 -20.57 -0.98
C ASP A 214 -16.11 -20.84 -1.94
N ASP A 215 -14.89 -21.04 -1.43
CA ASP A 215 -13.65 -21.25 -2.20
C ASP A 215 -13.35 -20.12 -3.20
N GLU A 216 -13.69 -18.88 -2.84
CA GLU A 216 -13.56 -17.70 -3.69
C GLU A 216 -12.20 -16.98 -3.58
N ILE A 217 -11.41 -17.27 -2.53
CA ILE A 217 -10.15 -16.60 -2.24
C ILE A 217 -9.01 -17.56 -1.98
N TYR A 218 -7.78 -17.05 -2.14
CA TYR A 218 -6.56 -17.69 -1.66
C TYR A 218 -6.04 -16.90 -0.44
N LEU A 219 -6.11 -17.51 0.75
CA LEU A 219 -5.74 -16.84 1.99
C LEU A 219 -4.27 -17.08 2.33
N VAL A 220 -3.52 -16.00 2.50
CA VAL A 220 -2.10 -15.99 2.86
C VAL A 220 -1.91 -15.38 4.24
N ASN A 221 -1.23 -16.08 5.13
CA ASN A 221 -0.86 -15.58 6.44
C ASN A 221 0.51 -14.88 6.38
N LEU A 222 0.61 -13.66 6.90
CA LEU A 222 1.84 -12.86 6.93
C LEU A 222 2.53 -12.83 8.29
N ARG A 223 1.99 -13.51 9.32
CA ARG A 223 2.59 -13.56 10.65
C ARG A 223 3.87 -14.41 10.65
N SER A 224 4.61 -14.36 11.75
CA SER A 224 5.78 -15.22 11.92
C SER A 224 5.41 -16.70 11.74
N GLU A 225 6.37 -17.51 11.29
CA GLU A 225 6.18 -18.94 11.17
C GLU A 225 5.78 -19.59 12.49
N ASN A 226 6.40 -19.15 13.58
CA ASN A 226 6.09 -19.66 14.91
C ASN A 226 4.64 -19.39 15.32
N ASP A 227 4.09 -18.23 15.02
CA ASP A 227 2.70 -17.89 15.37
C ASP A 227 1.70 -18.54 14.42
N TYR A 228 2.08 -18.71 13.15
CA TYR A 228 1.29 -19.50 12.21
C TYR A 228 1.16 -20.96 12.65
N LEU A 229 2.27 -21.59 13.09
CA LEU A 229 2.28 -22.98 13.55
C LEU A 229 1.50 -23.18 14.86
N LYS A 230 1.47 -22.18 15.75
CA LYS A 230 0.65 -22.24 16.97
C LYS A 230 -0.85 -22.21 16.65
N SER A 231 -1.26 -21.33 15.77
CA SER A 231 -2.65 -21.21 15.32
C SER A 231 -2.73 -20.35 14.07
N HIS A 232 -3.61 -20.69 13.14
CA HIS A 232 -3.93 -19.90 11.97
C HIS A 232 -5.40 -20.09 11.56
N ILE A 233 -5.90 -19.20 10.72
CA ILE A 233 -7.27 -19.30 10.20
C ILE A 233 -7.35 -20.53 9.29
N ALA A 234 -8.36 -21.37 9.51
CA ALA A 234 -8.63 -22.51 8.63
C ALA A 234 -8.83 -22.01 7.18
N GLY A 235 -8.11 -22.60 6.24
CA GLY A 235 -8.05 -22.14 4.85
C GLY A 235 -6.81 -21.30 4.52
N ALA A 236 -6.06 -20.78 5.50
CA ALA A 236 -4.76 -20.16 5.27
C ALA A 236 -3.71 -21.24 5.00
N THR A 237 -3.61 -21.67 3.77
CA THR A 237 -2.72 -22.77 3.37
C THR A 237 -1.29 -22.35 3.11
N ARG A 238 -1.03 -21.04 3.10
CA ARG A 238 0.29 -20.45 2.86
C ARG A 238 0.67 -19.48 3.97
N ASN A 239 1.88 -19.64 4.51
CA ASN A 239 2.52 -18.64 5.35
C ASN A 239 3.68 -18.00 4.61
N ILE A 240 3.65 -16.69 4.49
CA ILE A 240 4.71 -15.87 3.91
C ILE A 240 4.98 -14.76 4.92
N PRO A 241 5.92 -14.94 5.86
CA PRO A 241 6.22 -13.92 6.86
C PRO A 241 6.55 -12.58 6.19
N PHE A 242 5.89 -11.53 6.65
CA PHE A 242 6.09 -10.19 6.11
C PHE A 242 7.51 -9.70 6.36
N GLY A 243 8.18 -9.26 5.30
CA GLY A 243 9.53 -8.72 5.38
C GLY A 243 10.38 -9.00 4.15
N LYS A 244 11.69 -8.85 4.34
CA LYS A 244 12.70 -8.99 3.29
C LYS A 244 12.63 -10.36 2.63
N GLY A 245 12.65 -10.38 1.30
CA GLY A 245 12.70 -11.60 0.50
C GLY A 245 11.35 -12.26 0.26
N MET A 246 10.23 -11.64 0.72
CA MET A 246 8.90 -12.20 0.48
C MET A 246 8.50 -12.20 -1.00
N GLU A 247 9.10 -11.37 -1.85
CA GLU A 247 8.85 -11.32 -3.30
C GLU A 247 8.96 -12.67 -3.99
N LYS A 248 9.94 -13.50 -3.59
CA LYS A 248 10.14 -14.84 -4.14
C LYS A 248 8.99 -15.82 -3.85
N ALA A 249 8.32 -15.60 -2.72
CA ALA A 249 7.17 -16.41 -2.33
C ALA A 249 5.89 -15.87 -2.96
N LEU A 250 5.76 -14.56 -3.05
CA LEU A 250 4.63 -13.88 -3.69
C LEU A 250 4.53 -14.24 -5.18
N ALA A 251 5.66 -14.27 -5.89
CA ALA A 251 5.72 -14.68 -7.30
C ALA A 251 5.22 -16.11 -7.60
N LYS A 252 5.02 -16.93 -6.56
CA LYS A 252 4.52 -18.31 -6.67
C LYS A 252 3.05 -18.47 -6.27
N LEU A 253 2.38 -17.36 -5.96
CA LEU A 253 0.96 -17.40 -5.63
C LEU A 253 0.10 -17.64 -6.88
N PRO A 254 -1.05 -18.28 -6.72
CA PRO A 254 -1.98 -18.49 -7.83
C PRO A 254 -2.53 -17.17 -8.37
N THR A 255 -2.91 -17.16 -9.65
CA THR A 255 -3.47 -15.99 -10.33
C THR A 255 -4.93 -16.14 -10.72
N ASP A 256 -5.51 -17.28 -10.39
CA ASP A 256 -6.87 -17.67 -10.75
C ASP A 256 -7.93 -17.24 -9.73
N LYS A 257 -7.50 -16.82 -8.52
CA LYS A 257 -8.36 -16.35 -7.44
C LYS A 257 -7.81 -15.06 -6.82
N PRO A 258 -8.65 -14.21 -6.24
CA PRO A 258 -8.21 -13.10 -5.39
C PRO A 258 -7.36 -13.61 -4.22
N ILE A 259 -6.25 -12.92 -3.96
CA ILE A 259 -5.38 -13.24 -2.83
C ILE A 259 -5.74 -12.32 -1.68
N VAL A 260 -5.99 -12.90 -0.51
CA VAL A 260 -6.27 -12.18 0.72
C VAL A 260 -5.12 -12.39 1.71
N PHE A 261 -4.55 -11.31 2.18
CA PHE A 261 -3.48 -11.33 3.18
C PHE A 261 -4.04 -11.10 4.57
N GLN A 262 -3.58 -11.88 5.55
CA GLN A 262 -3.92 -11.75 6.95
C GLN A 262 -2.65 -11.63 7.79
N CYS A 263 -2.59 -10.62 8.64
CA CYS A 263 -1.50 -10.40 9.59
C CYS A 263 -1.99 -10.46 11.04
N TYR A 264 -1.38 -9.72 11.97
CA TYR A 264 -1.76 -9.65 13.38
C TYR A 264 -2.96 -8.73 13.63
N SER A 265 -3.09 -7.66 12.87
CA SER A 265 -4.06 -6.59 13.10
C SER A 265 -4.97 -6.28 11.89
N GLY A 266 -4.73 -6.91 10.78
CA GLY A 266 -5.49 -6.71 9.53
C GLY A 266 -4.77 -5.93 8.45
#